data_63206a95ebdd48d2e5ee5fbad4342cfe
#
_entry.id   63206a95ebdd48d2e5ee5fbad4342cfe
#
_cell.length_a   1.000
_cell.length_b   1.000
_cell.length_c   1.000
_cell.angle_alpha   90.00
_cell.angle_beta   90.00
_cell.angle_gamma   90.00
#
_symmetry.space_group_name_H-M   'P 1'
#
loop_
_entity.id
_entity.type
_entity.pdbx_description
1 polymer ?
#
loop_
_entity_poly.entity_id
_entity_poly.type
_entity_poly.pdbx_seq_one_letter_code
_entity_poly.pdbx_strand_id
1 'polypeptide(L)'
;LTEQLSGAVVYQEVYYKDPKTRQWAENDTLVLIDDVLYLVEAKAGAAATIASPELDFKRHSQSVKDLIIKAYKQCERFFEYLKSADEVPLFNLINGKYEEVGKLRHSNYRVMIPIGLTVESFSPFSSFSKNLPQVKPLVGQYSFVSISIDDLFVLRRMLPTPGVFAHYMEVRQAIACIKQGFLFDELDHLGAYLTKNRFDQDIIDQSKDENASLVICDGMSHVVDSAFASEQWETSPKPTQEFREVVLKVLSALDISRESGWLSVDSLIRDFGEEARNNFAKYLTELDKTIEKHPARYFTFGGEANPIFV
;
A
#
# COMPACT_ATOMS: atom_id res chain seq x y z
N LEU A 1 -10.11 -1.23 -6.59
CA LEU A 1 -9.09 -0.18 -6.52
C LEU A 1 -9.55 1.12 -7.19
N THR A 2 -10.08 1.09 -8.40
CA THR A 2 -10.50 2.32 -9.13
C THR A 2 -11.51 3.18 -8.38
N GLU A 3 -12.46 2.58 -7.68
CA GLU A 3 -13.43 3.33 -6.87
C GLU A 3 -12.81 3.90 -5.58
N GLN A 4 -11.86 3.18 -4.98
CA GLN A 4 -11.13 3.61 -3.78
C GLN A 4 -10.10 4.66 -4.11
N LEU A 5 -9.42 4.54 -5.24
CA LEU A 5 -8.43 5.48 -5.74
C LEU A 5 -9.06 6.38 -6.82
N SER A 6 -10.16 7.05 -6.46
CA SER A 6 -10.84 7.97 -7.39
C SER A 6 -9.87 8.99 -7.94
N GLY A 7 -9.92 9.22 -9.26
CA GLY A 7 -9.00 10.13 -9.96
C GLY A 7 -7.63 9.52 -10.33
N ALA A 8 -7.38 8.25 -10.02
CA ALA A 8 -6.20 7.56 -10.50
C ALA A 8 -6.26 7.32 -12.03
N VAL A 9 -5.12 7.36 -12.66
CA VAL A 9 -4.95 6.86 -14.04
C VAL A 9 -4.71 5.35 -13.96
N VAL A 10 -5.54 4.60 -14.68
CA VAL A 10 -5.47 3.12 -14.66
C VAL A 10 -5.20 2.60 -16.06
N TYR A 11 -4.16 1.82 -16.17
CA TYR A 11 -3.85 1.04 -17.37
C TYR A 11 -4.11 -0.42 -17.08
N GLN A 12 -4.95 -1.05 -17.88
CA GLN A 12 -5.21 -2.49 -17.86
C GLN A 12 -4.51 -3.16 -19.03
N GLU A 13 -3.99 -4.37 -18.81
CA GLU A 13 -3.30 -5.16 -19.84
C GLU A 13 -2.19 -4.36 -20.54
N VAL A 14 -1.26 -3.83 -19.73
CA VAL A 14 -0.14 -3.01 -20.23
C VAL A 14 0.96 -3.87 -20.78
N TYR A 15 1.34 -3.60 -22.03
CA TYR A 15 2.45 -4.26 -22.69
C TYR A 15 3.70 -3.39 -22.73
N TYR A 16 4.85 -4.05 -22.71
CA TYR A 16 6.17 -3.43 -22.84
C TYR A 16 7.17 -4.41 -23.44
N LYS A 17 8.29 -3.92 -23.96
CA LYS A 17 9.38 -4.79 -24.43
C LYS A 17 10.34 -5.06 -23.27
N ASP A 18 10.42 -6.31 -22.87
CA ASP A 18 11.38 -6.78 -21.88
C ASP A 18 12.81 -6.39 -22.32
N PRO A 19 13.56 -5.67 -21.48
CA PRO A 19 14.90 -5.16 -21.85
C PRO A 19 15.92 -6.29 -22.09
N LYS A 20 15.74 -7.46 -21.48
CA LYS A 20 16.65 -8.60 -21.56
C LYS A 20 16.34 -9.49 -22.77
N THR A 21 15.09 -9.87 -22.92
CA THR A 21 14.67 -10.84 -23.95
C THR A 21 14.23 -10.18 -25.27
N ARG A 22 13.93 -8.88 -25.23
CA ARG A 22 13.34 -8.12 -26.35
C ARG A 22 11.96 -8.61 -26.79
N GLN A 23 11.35 -9.51 -26.04
CA GLN A 23 9.99 -9.99 -26.26
C GLN A 23 8.97 -9.05 -25.61
N TRP A 24 7.75 -9.09 -26.11
CA TRP A 24 6.64 -8.42 -25.49
C TRP A 24 6.28 -9.13 -24.19
N ALA A 25 6.10 -8.34 -23.15
CA ALA A 25 5.64 -8.76 -21.84
C ALA A 25 4.42 -7.95 -21.47
N GLU A 26 3.57 -8.53 -20.64
CA GLU A 26 2.31 -7.94 -20.18
C GLU A 26 2.31 -7.82 -18.67
N ASN A 27 1.65 -6.77 -18.18
CA ASN A 27 1.25 -6.60 -16.79
C ASN A 27 -0.26 -6.45 -16.71
N ASP A 28 -0.86 -7.01 -15.67
CA ASP A 28 -2.32 -7.05 -15.52
C ASP A 28 -2.91 -5.65 -15.27
N THR A 29 -2.37 -4.89 -14.33
CA THR A 29 -2.91 -3.55 -14.01
C THR A 29 -1.83 -2.64 -13.43
N LEU A 30 -1.82 -1.39 -13.91
CA LEU A 30 -1.00 -0.31 -13.38
C LEU A 30 -1.92 0.83 -12.95
N VAL A 31 -1.77 1.29 -11.72
CA VAL A 31 -2.57 2.39 -11.15
C VAL A 31 -1.63 3.51 -10.71
N LEU A 32 -1.86 4.70 -11.24
CA LEU A 32 -1.07 5.89 -10.98
C LEU A 32 -1.95 6.95 -10.30
N ILE A 33 -1.54 7.41 -9.15
CA ILE A 33 -2.21 8.50 -8.46
C ILE A 33 -1.17 9.39 -7.80
N ASP A 34 -1.14 10.68 -8.20
CA ASP A 34 -0.14 11.64 -7.75
C ASP A 34 1.30 11.08 -7.87
N ASP A 35 2.03 10.98 -6.78
CA ASP A 35 3.40 10.48 -6.70
C ASP A 35 3.49 8.99 -6.30
N VAL A 36 2.38 8.26 -6.41
CA VAL A 36 2.30 6.82 -6.06
C VAL A 36 1.95 5.97 -7.28
N LEU A 37 2.68 4.88 -7.45
CA LEU A 37 2.47 3.86 -8.48
C LEU A 37 2.17 2.52 -7.82
N TYR A 38 1.04 1.90 -8.17
CA TYR A 38 0.72 0.52 -7.84
C TYR A 38 0.82 -0.34 -9.10
N LEU A 39 1.65 -1.38 -9.03
CA LEU A 39 1.69 -2.43 -10.03
C LEU A 39 0.99 -3.66 -9.47
N VAL A 40 -0.11 -4.07 -10.07
CA VAL A 40 -0.92 -5.20 -9.60
C VAL A 40 -0.83 -6.35 -10.59
N GLU A 41 -0.34 -7.48 -10.12
CA GLU A 41 -0.31 -8.75 -10.83
C GLU A 41 -1.31 -9.72 -10.20
N ALA A 42 -2.42 -9.95 -10.89
CA ALA A 42 -3.48 -10.84 -10.43
C ALA A 42 -3.21 -12.29 -10.87
N LYS A 43 -3.15 -13.21 -9.95
CA LYS A 43 -2.97 -14.64 -10.22
C LYS A 43 -4.18 -15.42 -9.76
N ALA A 44 -5.13 -15.54 -10.66
CA ALA A 44 -6.21 -16.51 -10.56
C ALA A 44 -5.64 -17.88 -10.98
N GLY A 45 -4.87 -18.52 -10.12
CA GLY A 45 -4.68 -19.96 -10.26
C GLY A 45 -6.07 -20.58 -10.25
N ALA A 46 -6.34 -21.59 -11.08
CA ALA A 46 -7.64 -22.24 -11.03
C ALA A 46 -7.90 -22.70 -9.59
N ALA A 47 -8.62 -21.89 -8.83
CA ALA A 47 -9.03 -22.23 -7.45
C ALA A 47 -9.69 -23.63 -7.43
N ALA A 48 -10.34 -24.01 -8.55
CA ALA A 48 -10.87 -25.33 -8.78
C ALA A 48 -9.80 -26.44 -8.89
N THR A 49 -8.53 -26.13 -9.11
CA THR A 49 -7.44 -27.14 -9.22
C THR A 49 -6.48 -27.11 -8.06
N ILE A 50 -6.59 -26.13 -7.16
CA ILE A 50 -5.82 -26.08 -5.92
C ILE A 50 -6.46 -27.07 -4.94
N ALA A 51 -5.70 -28.04 -4.47
CA ALA A 51 -6.17 -28.97 -3.49
C ALA A 51 -6.63 -28.23 -2.23
N SER A 52 -7.78 -28.62 -1.64
CA SER A 52 -8.20 -28.08 -0.36
C SER A 52 -7.09 -28.30 0.69
N PRO A 53 -6.81 -27.30 1.56
CA PRO A 53 -5.84 -27.47 2.64
C PRO A 53 -6.18 -28.66 3.57
N GLU A 54 -7.47 -28.96 3.71
CA GLU A 54 -7.95 -30.11 4.50
C GLU A 54 -7.60 -31.47 3.86
N LEU A 55 -7.51 -31.53 2.54
CA LEU A 55 -7.25 -32.76 1.79
C LEU A 55 -5.75 -32.97 1.56
N ASP A 56 -5.02 -31.95 1.21
CA ASP A 56 -3.57 -32.00 0.94
C ASP A 56 -2.93 -30.64 1.18
N PHE A 57 -2.58 -30.37 2.43
CA PHE A 57 -1.96 -29.11 2.84
C PHE A 57 -0.65 -28.81 2.09
N LYS A 58 0.16 -29.84 1.85
CA LYS A 58 1.45 -29.66 1.16
C LYS A 58 1.26 -29.19 -0.28
N ARG A 59 0.33 -29.79 -1.01
CA ARG A 59 0.02 -29.41 -2.39
C ARG A 59 -0.64 -28.04 -2.45
N HIS A 60 -1.54 -27.76 -1.53
CA HIS A 60 -2.20 -26.46 -1.41
C HIS A 60 -1.17 -25.35 -1.18
N SER A 61 -0.34 -25.47 -0.15
CA SER A 61 0.68 -24.47 0.19
C SER A 61 1.71 -24.26 -0.92
N GLN A 62 2.08 -25.33 -1.65
CA GLN A 62 2.96 -25.21 -2.80
C GLN A 62 2.28 -24.43 -3.95
N SER A 63 1.00 -24.68 -4.20
CA SER A 63 0.25 -23.99 -5.25
C SER A 63 0.13 -22.49 -4.96
N VAL A 64 -0.20 -22.10 -3.73
CA VAL A 64 -0.24 -20.69 -3.31
C VAL A 64 1.13 -20.03 -3.45
N LYS A 65 2.19 -20.70 -2.98
CA LYS A 65 3.57 -20.23 -3.13
C LYS A 65 3.94 -19.98 -4.61
N ASP A 66 3.59 -20.90 -5.49
CA ASP A 66 3.89 -20.78 -6.92
C ASP A 66 3.16 -19.59 -7.56
N LEU A 67 1.92 -19.29 -7.15
CA LEU A 67 1.18 -18.11 -7.58
C LEU A 67 1.86 -16.81 -7.12
N ILE A 68 2.26 -16.74 -5.85
CA ILE A 68 2.98 -15.59 -5.29
C ILE A 68 4.30 -15.37 -6.06
N ILE A 69 5.08 -16.41 -6.30
CA ILE A 69 6.35 -16.31 -7.03
C ILE A 69 6.13 -15.87 -8.47
N LYS A 70 5.05 -16.33 -9.14
CA LYS A 70 4.73 -15.89 -10.51
C LYS A 70 4.41 -14.40 -10.55
N ALA A 71 3.56 -13.91 -9.64
CA ALA A 71 3.24 -12.49 -9.53
C ALA A 71 4.51 -11.65 -9.25
N TYR A 72 5.31 -12.08 -8.28
CA TYR A 72 6.59 -11.44 -7.96
C TYR A 72 7.51 -11.30 -9.19
N LYS A 73 7.70 -12.37 -9.96
CA LYS A 73 8.57 -12.35 -11.15
C LYS A 73 8.06 -11.43 -12.25
N GLN A 74 6.75 -11.27 -12.40
CA GLN A 74 6.18 -10.33 -13.36
C GLN A 74 6.42 -8.89 -12.88
N CYS A 75 6.21 -8.60 -11.59
CA CYS A 75 6.56 -7.30 -11.02
C CYS A 75 8.06 -7.02 -11.16
N GLU A 76 8.94 -7.98 -10.86
CA GLU A 76 10.40 -7.83 -10.98
C GLU A 76 10.80 -7.41 -12.40
N ARG A 77 10.28 -8.09 -13.40
CA ARG A 77 10.54 -7.79 -14.81
C ARG A 77 10.09 -6.39 -15.21
N PHE A 78 8.91 -5.94 -14.75
CA PHE A 78 8.44 -4.59 -15.03
C PHE A 78 9.27 -3.52 -14.34
N PHE A 79 9.68 -3.73 -13.10
CA PHE A 79 10.55 -2.79 -12.39
C PHE A 79 11.94 -2.68 -13.04
N GLU A 80 12.48 -3.79 -13.57
CA GLU A 80 13.69 -3.75 -14.38
C GLU A 80 13.48 -2.95 -15.67
N TYR A 81 12.32 -3.10 -16.32
CA TYR A 81 11.96 -2.30 -17.48
C TYR A 81 11.86 -0.81 -17.12
N LEU A 82 11.16 -0.48 -16.07
CA LEU A 82 10.99 0.91 -15.60
C LEU A 82 12.33 1.59 -15.27
N LYS A 83 13.32 0.82 -14.82
CA LYS A 83 14.69 1.31 -14.54
C LYS A 83 15.62 1.29 -15.75
N SER A 84 15.20 0.77 -16.91
CA SER A 84 16.06 0.62 -18.08
C SER A 84 16.32 1.92 -18.83
N ALA A 85 15.52 2.97 -18.60
CA ALA A 85 15.68 4.31 -19.17
C ALA A 85 15.01 5.36 -18.26
N ASP A 86 15.31 6.64 -18.47
CA ASP A 86 14.67 7.75 -17.71
C ASP A 86 13.16 7.80 -17.94
N GLU A 87 12.73 7.50 -19.17
CA GLU A 87 11.33 7.41 -19.55
C GLU A 87 11.11 6.16 -20.41
N VAL A 88 10.08 5.39 -20.06
CA VAL A 88 9.73 4.15 -20.76
C VAL A 88 8.31 4.21 -21.30
N PRO A 89 8.06 3.78 -22.57
CA PRO A 89 6.73 3.77 -23.17
C PRO A 89 5.90 2.58 -22.67
N LEU A 90 4.59 2.80 -22.56
CA LEU A 90 3.58 1.78 -22.28
C LEU A 90 2.74 1.54 -23.54
N PHE A 91 2.35 0.29 -23.77
CA PHE A 91 1.60 -0.09 -24.94
C PHE A 91 0.35 -0.89 -24.56
N ASN A 92 -0.69 -0.77 -25.38
CA ASN A 92 -1.83 -1.70 -25.38
C ASN A 92 -1.88 -2.46 -26.71
N LEU A 93 -2.46 -3.66 -26.67
CA LEU A 93 -2.67 -4.46 -27.87
C LEU A 93 -4.03 -4.11 -28.52
N ILE A 94 -4.02 -3.23 -29.51
CA ILE A 94 -5.22 -2.73 -30.21
C ILE A 94 -5.25 -3.33 -31.61
N ASN A 95 -6.29 -4.08 -31.92
CA ASN A 95 -6.44 -4.72 -33.24
C ASN A 95 -5.22 -5.54 -33.69
N GLY A 96 -4.56 -6.23 -32.74
CA GLY A 96 -3.38 -7.06 -33.01
C GLY A 96 -2.07 -6.27 -33.21
N LYS A 97 -2.07 -4.94 -32.92
CA LYS A 97 -0.89 -4.08 -32.96
C LYS A 97 -0.63 -3.47 -31.60
N TYR A 98 0.64 -3.32 -31.25
CA TYR A 98 1.04 -2.63 -30.04
C TYR A 98 1.07 -1.12 -30.30
N GLU A 99 0.17 -0.38 -29.65
CA GLU A 99 0.05 1.07 -29.77
C GLU A 99 0.48 1.72 -28.45
N GLU A 100 1.32 2.76 -28.54
CA GLU A 100 1.76 3.51 -27.34
C GLU A 100 0.58 4.25 -26.73
N VAL A 101 0.34 4.01 -25.42
CA VAL A 101 -0.77 4.60 -24.67
C VAL A 101 -0.30 5.52 -23.54
N GLY A 102 0.98 5.56 -23.28
CA GLY A 102 1.56 6.42 -22.25
C GLY A 102 3.04 6.22 -22.07
N LYS A 103 3.61 7.02 -21.17
CA LYS A 103 5.01 6.93 -20.78
C LYS A 103 5.15 7.06 -19.29
N LEU A 104 6.14 6.39 -18.72
CA LEU A 104 6.47 6.46 -17.30
C LEU A 104 7.91 6.95 -17.10
N ARG A 105 8.06 7.84 -16.12
CA ARG A 105 9.36 8.19 -15.53
C ARG A 105 9.42 7.67 -14.11
N HIS A 106 10.40 6.84 -13.83
CA HIS A 106 10.62 6.31 -12.49
C HIS A 106 10.72 7.42 -11.43
N SER A 107 11.41 8.52 -11.74
CA SER A 107 11.63 9.65 -10.84
C SER A 107 10.36 10.44 -10.47
N ASN A 108 9.24 10.21 -11.15
CA ASN A 108 7.98 10.89 -10.83
C ASN A 108 7.26 10.25 -9.64
N TYR A 109 7.69 9.08 -9.18
CA TYR A 109 7.01 8.35 -8.13
C TYR A 109 7.87 8.26 -6.88
N ARG A 110 7.39 8.85 -5.78
CA ARG A 110 7.98 8.73 -4.44
C ARG A 110 7.81 7.31 -3.92
N VAL A 111 6.64 6.71 -4.17
CA VAL A 111 6.28 5.37 -3.73
C VAL A 111 5.87 4.50 -4.92
N MET A 112 6.44 3.31 -4.99
CA MET A 112 6.05 2.29 -5.97
C MET A 112 5.81 0.97 -5.26
N ILE A 113 4.60 0.45 -5.38
CA ILE A 113 4.15 -0.73 -4.64
C ILE A 113 3.80 -1.86 -5.60
N PRO A 114 4.68 -2.88 -5.71
CA PRO A 114 4.37 -4.10 -6.44
C PRO A 114 3.45 -5.00 -5.61
N ILE A 115 2.28 -5.33 -6.16
CA ILE A 115 1.24 -6.10 -5.50
C ILE A 115 0.99 -7.39 -6.27
N GLY A 116 1.11 -8.53 -5.60
CA GLY A 116 0.59 -9.82 -6.07
C GLY A 116 -0.80 -10.04 -5.49
N LEU A 117 -1.82 -10.03 -6.36
CA LEU A 117 -3.19 -10.29 -5.97
C LEU A 117 -3.52 -11.76 -6.21
N THR A 118 -3.92 -12.47 -5.14
CA THR A 118 -4.30 -13.88 -5.19
C THR A 118 -5.78 -14.07 -4.90
N VAL A 119 -6.32 -15.22 -5.31
CA VAL A 119 -7.73 -15.60 -5.00
C VAL A 119 -7.87 -16.32 -3.68
N GLU A 120 -6.76 -16.63 -3.02
CA GLU A 120 -6.76 -17.33 -1.73
C GLU A 120 -7.12 -16.36 -0.62
N SER A 121 -8.25 -16.58 0.04
CA SER A 121 -8.80 -15.69 1.06
C SER A 121 -8.10 -15.85 2.40
N PHE A 122 -7.86 -14.73 3.09
CA PHE A 122 -7.39 -14.68 4.49
C PHE A 122 -6.22 -15.62 4.79
N SER A 123 -5.30 -15.72 3.86
CA SER A 123 -4.21 -16.67 3.91
C SER A 123 -2.97 -16.08 4.61
N PRO A 124 -2.42 -16.75 5.63
CA PRO A 124 -1.15 -16.34 6.21
C PRO A 124 0.02 -16.42 5.20
N PHE A 125 -0.13 -17.17 4.12
CA PHE A 125 0.88 -17.24 3.06
C PHE A 125 1.14 -15.89 2.40
N SER A 126 0.14 -15.01 2.29
CA SER A 126 0.30 -13.65 1.77
C SER A 126 1.25 -12.84 2.67
N SER A 127 1.05 -12.84 3.97
CA SER A 127 1.90 -12.14 4.93
C SER A 127 3.32 -12.69 4.98
N PHE A 128 3.49 -14.00 4.78
CA PHE A 128 4.80 -14.66 4.77
C PHE A 128 5.52 -14.65 3.43
N SER A 129 4.96 -14.06 2.41
CA SER A 129 5.57 -13.97 1.07
C SER A 129 6.99 -13.40 1.10
N LYS A 130 7.26 -12.42 1.98
CA LYS A 130 8.59 -11.82 2.19
C LYS A 130 9.67 -12.79 2.65
N ASN A 131 9.29 -13.93 3.25
CA ASN A 131 10.20 -14.95 3.75
C ASN A 131 10.56 -15.99 2.69
N LEU A 132 9.93 -15.95 1.52
CA LEU A 132 10.32 -16.81 0.41
C LEU A 132 11.70 -16.40 -0.10
N PRO A 133 12.66 -17.35 -0.27
CA PRO A 133 14.02 -17.04 -0.70
C PRO A 133 14.11 -16.30 -2.04
N GLN A 134 13.10 -16.49 -2.91
CA GLN A 134 13.00 -15.86 -4.21
C GLN A 134 12.51 -14.41 -4.15
N VAL A 135 11.77 -14.05 -3.09
CA VAL A 135 11.18 -12.71 -2.92
C VAL A 135 12.17 -11.79 -2.25
N LYS A 136 12.59 -10.77 -2.96
CA LYS A 136 13.53 -9.73 -2.51
C LYS A 136 12.96 -8.36 -2.87
N PRO A 137 13.40 -7.28 -2.22
CA PRO A 137 13.02 -5.94 -2.67
C PRO A 137 13.40 -5.73 -4.14
N LEU A 138 12.42 -5.34 -4.95
CA LEU A 138 12.60 -5.09 -6.38
C LEU A 138 13.55 -3.91 -6.57
N VAL A 139 14.47 -4.04 -7.52
CA VAL A 139 15.57 -3.08 -7.78
C VAL A 139 16.25 -2.57 -6.50
N GLY A 140 16.27 -3.43 -5.47
CA GLY A 140 16.96 -3.21 -4.20
C GLY A 140 16.21 -2.36 -3.16
N GLN A 141 14.98 -1.88 -3.46
CA GLN A 141 14.29 -0.94 -2.56
C GLN A 141 12.77 -1.13 -2.44
N TYR A 142 12.07 -1.74 -3.42
CA TYR A 142 10.61 -1.84 -3.39
C TYR A 142 10.19 -3.24 -2.99
N SER A 143 9.73 -3.39 -1.76
CA SER A 143 9.26 -4.69 -1.29
C SER A 143 7.95 -5.07 -1.92
N PHE A 144 7.87 -6.33 -2.31
CA PHE A 144 6.66 -6.94 -2.87
C PHE A 144 5.65 -7.23 -1.77
N VAL A 145 4.39 -6.87 -2.02
CA VAL A 145 3.26 -7.11 -1.13
C VAL A 145 2.34 -8.13 -1.79
N SER A 146 2.01 -9.20 -1.07
CA SER A 146 0.99 -10.15 -1.50
C SER A 146 -0.28 -9.93 -0.70
N ILE A 147 -1.42 -9.81 -1.38
CA ILE A 147 -2.75 -9.56 -0.81
C ILE A 147 -3.75 -10.47 -1.51
N SER A 148 -4.77 -10.98 -0.79
CA SER A 148 -5.87 -11.67 -1.43
C SER A 148 -6.90 -10.70 -1.98
N ILE A 149 -7.77 -11.18 -2.87
CA ILE A 149 -8.88 -10.36 -3.39
C ILE A 149 -9.87 -10.02 -2.29
N ASP A 150 -10.11 -10.91 -1.34
CA ASP A 150 -11.04 -10.70 -0.23
C ASP A 150 -10.45 -9.68 0.77
N ASP A 151 -9.16 -9.76 1.07
CA ASP A 151 -8.46 -8.73 1.86
C ASP A 151 -8.63 -7.34 1.22
N LEU A 152 -8.52 -7.27 -0.11
CA LEU A 152 -8.68 -6.00 -0.82
C LEU A 152 -10.10 -5.42 -0.68
N PHE A 153 -11.14 -6.26 -0.61
CA PHE A 153 -12.51 -5.80 -0.31
C PHE A 153 -12.63 -5.26 1.12
N VAL A 154 -11.98 -5.90 2.09
CA VAL A 154 -11.93 -5.40 3.47
C VAL A 154 -11.18 -4.08 3.54
N LEU A 155 -10.01 -3.98 2.90
CA LEU A 155 -9.22 -2.74 2.85
C LEU A 155 -10.03 -1.60 2.23
N ARG A 156 -10.75 -1.84 1.12
CA ARG A 156 -11.63 -0.85 0.50
C ARG A 156 -12.67 -0.32 1.49
N ARG A 157 -13.23 -1.19 2.31
CA ARG A 157 -14.26 -0.83 3.28
C ARG A 157 -13.71 -0.02 4.44
N MET A 158 -12.55 -0.42 4.97
CA MET A 158 -11.95 0.18 6.17
C MET A 158 -11.11 1.42 5.86
N LEU A 159 -10.58 1.54 4.65
CA LEU A 159 -9.72 2.62 4.18
C LEU A 159 -10.36 3.35 2.98
N PRO A 160 -11.44 4.12 3.18
CA PRO A 160 -12.31 4.57 2.09
C PRO A 160 -11.74 5.70 1.22
N THR A 161 -10.71 6.42 1.68
CA THR A 161 -10.12 7.53 0.93
C THR A 161 -8.77 7.15 0.31
N PRO A 162 -8.40 7.76 -0.83
CA PRO A 162 -7.11 7.50 -1.47
C PRO A 162 -5.93 7.73 -0.53
N GLY A 163 -5.93 8.82 0.26
CA GLY A 163 -4.83 9.13 1.19
C GLY A 163 -4.65 8.07 2.27
N VAL A 164 -5.74 7.64 2.94
CA VAL A 164 -5.61 6.61 3.98
C VAL A 164 -5.19 5.25 3.42
N PHE A 165 -5.65 4.91 2.21
CA PHE A 165 -5.23 3.67 1.55
C PHE A 165 -3.76 3.74 1.12
N ALA A 166 -3.33 4.86 0.52
CA ALA A 166 -1.94 5.04 0.12
C ALA A 166 -1.00 4.94 1.32
N HIS A 167 -1.30 5.64 2.40
CA HIS A 167 -0.50 5.59 3.63
C HIS A 167 -0.47 4.19 4.24
N TYR A 168 -1.61 3.48 4.30
CA TYR A 168 -1.62 2.07 4.73
C TYR A 168 -0.67 1.22 3.88
N MET A 169 -0.74 1.35 2.56
CA MET A 169 0.09 0.56 1.64
C MET A 169 1.59 0.91 1.76
N GLU A 170 1.94 2.15 2.09
CA GLU A 170 3.33 2.53 2.42
C GLU A 170 3.81 1.81 3.68
N VAL A 171 3.02 1.82 4.75
CA VAL A 171 3.34 1.11 6.00
C VAL A 171 3.41 -0.41 5.75
N ARG A 172 2.47 -0.95 4.98
CA ARG A 172 2.42 -2.36 4.60
C ARG A 172 3.65 -2.80 3.81
N GLN A 173 4.13 -1.95 2.89
CA GLN A 173 5.36 -2.19 2.14
C GLN A 173 6.60 -2.11 3.06
N ALA A 174 6.63 -1.16 4.01
CA ALA A 174 7.71 -1.06 4.99
C ALA A 174 7.83 -2.35 5.82
N ILE A 175 6.71 -2.90 6.31
CA ILE A 175 6.70 -4.21 7.00
C ILE A 175 7.19 -5.35 6.11
N ALA A 176 6.92 -5.31 4.83
CA ALA A 176 7.43 -6.32 3.90
C ALA A 176 8.96 -6.27 3.72
N CYS A 177 9.62 -5.18 4.11
CA CYS A 177 11.08 -5.09 4.19
C CYS A 177 11.66 -5.77 5.44
N ILE A 178 10.89 -5.89 6.52
CA ILE A 178 11.37 -6.33 7.84
C ILE A 178 11.15 -7.83 7.97
N LYS A 179 12.20 -8.62 7.79
CA LYS A 179 12.09 -10.09 7.87
C LYS A 179 11.71 -10.61 9.24
N GLN A 180 12.14 -9.93 10.30
CA GLN A 180 11.88 -10.30 11.68
C GLN A 180 10.45 -10.00 12.14
N GLY A 181 9.75 -9.08 11.50
CA GLY A 181 8.37 -8.70 11.87
C GLY A 181 7.35 -9.71 11.32
N PHE A 182 6.56 -10.32 12.19
CA PHE A 182 5.53 -11.27 11.83
C PHE A 182 4.15 -10.78 12.25
N LEU A 183 3.25 -10.68 11.29
CA LEU A 183 1.82 -10.57 11.47
C LEU A 183 1.18 -11.76 10.75
N PHE A 184 0.07 -12.27 11.28
CA PHE A 184 -0.46 -13.55 10.83
C PHE A 184 -1.09 -13.42 9.43
N ASP A 185 -1.95 -12.40 9.22
CA ASP A 185 -2.63 -12.16 7.97
C ASP A 185 -2.81 -10.64 7.68
N GLU A 186 -3.51 -10.30 6.63
CA GLU A 186 -3.74 -8.90 6.25
C GLU A 186 -4.66 -8.15 7.24
N LEU A 187 -5.54 -8.86 7.95
CA LEU A 187 -6.39 -8.25 8.97
C LEU A 187 -5.58 -7.85 10.21
N ASP A 188 -4.56 -8.60 10.57
CA ASP A 188 -3.60 -8.21 11.61
C ASP A 188 -2.80 -6.96 11.19
N HIS A 189 -2.36 -6.88 9.94
CA HIS A 189 -1.70 -5.67 9.42
C HIS A 189 -2.64 -4.46 9.49
N LEU A 190 -3.88 -4.62 9.06
CA LEU A 190 -4.89 -3.55 9.09
C LEU A 190 -5.23 -3.13 10.51
N GLY A 191 -5.45 -4.08 11.42
CA GLY A 191 -5.73 -3.81 12.82
C GLY A 191 -4.57 -3.09 13.53
N ALA A 192 -3.34 -3.51 13.27
CA ALA A 192 -2.14 -2.84 13.79
C ALA A 192 -2.04 -1.40 13.27
N TYR A 193 -2.31 -1.17 11.97
CA TYR A 193 -2.34 0.15 11.39
C TYR A 193 -3.41 1.06 12.00
N LEU A 194 -4.63 0.55 12.17
CA LEU A 194 -5.72 1.33 12.76
C LEU A 194 -5.46 1.70 14.23
N THR A 195 -4.74 0.86 14.95
CA THR A 195 -4.47 1.04 16.39
C THR A 195 -3.20 1.86 16.64
N LYS A 196 -2.13 1.58 15.89
CA LYS A 196 -0.78 2.09 16.19
C LYS A 196 -0.18 2.95 15.08
N ASN A 197 -0.92 3.18 13.99
CA ASN A 197 -0.44 3.94 12.83
C ASN A 197 0.86 3.35 12.23
N ARG A 198 2.02 3.92 12.58
CA ARG A 198 3.36 3.49 12.13
C ARG A 198 3.90 2.35 12.99
N PHE A 199 3.15 1.25 13.07
CA PHE A 199 3.58 0.06 13.82
C PHE A 199 4.84 -0.61 13.22
N ASP A 200 5.18 -0.31 11.98
CA ASP A 200 6.44 -0.70 11.33
C ASP A 200 7.65 -0.17 12.10
N GLN A 201 7.58 1.05 12.64
CA GLN A 201 8.64 1.64 13.44
C GLN A 201 8.81 0.88 14.77
N ASP A 202 7.72 0.51 15.43
CA ASP A 202 7.76 -0.30 16.64
C ASP A 202 8.47 -1.65 16.39
N ILE A 203 8.17 -2.29 15.25
CA ILE A 203 8.82 -3.54 14.87
C ILE A 203 10.31 -3.34 14.57
N ILE A 204 10.67 -2.26 13.87
CA ILE A 204 12.07 -1.91 13.61
C ILE A 204 12.82 -1.71 14.92
N ASP A 205 12.25 -0.95 15.85
CA ASP A 205 12.91 -0.65 17.12
C ASP A 205 13.09 -1.92 17.98
N GLN A 206 12.09 -2.78 18.04
CA GLN A 206 12.20 -4.07 18.72
C GLN A 206 13.19 -5.02 18.03
N SER A 207 13.30 -4.97 16.69
CA SER A 207 14.24 -5.81 15.94
C SER A 207 15.70 -5.40 16.07
N LYS A 208 15.99 -4.23 16.63
CA LYS A 208 17.35 -3.76 16.95
C LYS A 208 17.92 -4.41 18.20
N ASP A 209 17.08 -5.01 19.06
CA ASP A 209 17.56 -5.80 20.19
C ASP A 209 18.30 -7.03 19.64
N GLU A 210 19.60 -7.15 19.96
CA GLU A 210 20.46 -8.26 19.52
C GLU A 210 19.94 -9.64 19.95
N ASN A 211 19.05 -9.70 20.95
CA ASN A 211 18.41 -10.93 21.42
C ASN A 211 17.06 -11.21 20.72
N ALA A 212 16.51 -10.26 19.98
CA ALA A 212 15.23 -10.42 19.29
C ALA A 212 15.44 -11.02 17.90
N SER A 213 15.29 -12.34 17.77
CA SER A 213 15.29 -13.00 16.47
C SER A 213 13.96 -12.87 15.71
N LEU A 214 12.88 -12.55 16.42
CA LEU A 214 11.53 -12.50 15.90
C LEU A 214 10.65 -11.52 16.70
N VAL A 215 9.92 -10.66 16.02
CA VAL A 215 8.91 -9.77 16.59
C VAL A 215 7.55 -10.21 16.07
N ILE A 216 6.69 -10.70 16.95
CA ILE A 216 5.34 -11.18 16.60
C ILE A 216 4.31 -10.13 17.06
N CYS A 217 3.47 -9.68 16.13
CA CYS A 217 2.28 -8.89 16.40
C CYS A 217 1.06 -9.77 16.16
N ASP A 218 0.48 -10.29 17.20
CA ASP A 218 -0.63 -11.23 17.18
C ASP A 218 -1.91 -10.59 17.70
N GLY A 219 -3.07 -11.07 17.23
CA GLY A 219 -4.40 -10.67 17.69
C GLY A 219 -4.79 -9.24 17.33
N MET A 220 -4.11 -8.60 16.38
CA MET A 220 -4.44 -7.24 15.95
C MET A 220 -5.71 -7.20 15.09
N SER A 221 -6.10 -8.31 14.47
CA SER A 221 -7.32 -8.43 13.66
C SER A 221 -8.61 -8.16 14.45
N HIS A 222 -8.61 -8.33 15.77
CA HIS A 222 -9.80 -8.16 16.61
C HIS A 222 -10.51 -6.80 16.43
N VAL A 223 -9.74 -5.75 16.09
CA VAL A 223 -10.29 -4.41 15.81
C VAL A 223 -11.18 -4.43 14.57
N VAL A 224 -10.76 -5.17 13.55
CA VAL A 224 -11.48 -5.33 12.28
C VAL A 224 -12.62 -6.32 12.44
N ASP A 225 -12.36 -7.46 13.08
CA ASP A 225 -13.35 -8.52 13.34
C ASP A 225 -14.54 -7.98 14.13
N SER A 226 -14.30 -7.13 15.13
CA SER A 226 -15.35 -6.49 15.92
C SER A 226 -16.30 -5.64 15.08
N ALA A 227 -15.79 -4.99 14.03
CA ALA A 227 -16.63 -4.20 13.12
C ALA A 227 -17.53 -5.08 12.24
N PHE A 228 -17.15 -6.32 11.97
CA PHE A 228 -17.95 -7.29 11.21
C PHE A 228 -18.87 -8.14 12.08
N ALA A 229 -18.65 -8.20 13.39
CA ALA A 229 -19.47 -8.98 14.31
C ALA A 229 -20.90 -8.43 14.52
N SER A 230 -21.16 -7.17 14.14
CA SER A 230 -22.49 -6.57 14.22
C SER A 230 -23.41 -7.10 13.11
N GLU A 231 -24.69 -7.39 13.43
CA GLU A 231 -25.71 -7.70 12.41
C GLU A 231 -25.89 -6.56 11.39
N GLN A 232 -25.56 -5.33 11.80
CA GLN A 232 -25.61 -4.12 10.95
C GLN A 232 -24.21 -3.70 10.48
N TRP A 233 -23.31 -4.65 10.29
CA TRP A 233 -21.91 -4.38 9.97
C TRP A 233 -21.69 -3.45 8.75
N GLU A 234 -22.63 -3.44 7.80
CA GLU A 234 -22.56 -2.58 6.61
C GLU A 234 -22.70 -1.09 6.95
N THR A 235 -23.53 -0.75 7.92
CA THR A 235 -23.86 0.63 8.32
C THR A 235 -23.20 1.06 9.63
N SER A 236 -22.66 0.12 10.42
CA SER A 236 -21.98 0.42 11.67
C SER A 236 -20.75 1.31 11.47
N PRO A 237 -20.43 2.17 12.45
CA PRO A 237 -19.20 2.93 12.44
C PRO A 237 -17.98 2.01 12.28
N LYS A 238 -17.08 2.40 11.41
CA LYS A 238 -15.85 1.63 11.15
C LYS A 238 -14.74 2.10 12.07
N PRO A 239 -13.86 1.20 12.51
CA PRO A 239 -12.66 1.61 13.23
C PRO A 239 -11.80 2.52 12.33
N THR A 240 -11.40 3.65 12.88
CA THR A 240 -10.55 4.63 12.20
C THR A 240 -9.48 5.12 13.15
N GLN A 241 -8.37 5.59 12.62
CA GLN A 241 -7.40 6.30 13.41
C GLN A 241 -7.98 7.63 13.91
N GLU A 242 -7.65 8.00 15.14
CA GLU A 242 -8.13 9.25 15.73
C GLU A 242 -7.34 10.46 15.22
N PHE A 243 -8.07 11.42 14.67
CA PHE A 243 -7.58 12.74 14.31
C PHE A 243 -8.54 13.81 14.83
N ARG A 244 -7.99 14.97 15.22
CA ARG A 244 -8.80 16.14 15.54
C ARG A 244 -9.51 16.65 14.27
N GLU A 245 -10.72 17.20 14.44
CA GLU A 245 -11.55 17.68 13.32
C GLU A 245 -10.80 18.64 12.37
N VAL A 246 -10.00 19.56 12.94
CA VAL A 246 -9.22 20.52 12.15
C VAL A 246 -8.20 19.81 11.24
N VAL A 247 -7.59 18.72 11.69
CA VAL A 247 -6.66 17.91 10.88
C VAL A 247 -7.43 17.15 9.79
N LEU A 248 -8.59 16.57 10.12
CA LEU A 248 -9.45 15.92 9.13
C LEU A 248 -9.90 16.88 8.03
N LYS A 249 -10.16 18.15 8.35
CA LYS A 249 -10.46 19.19 7.35
C LYS A 249 -9.28 19.42 6.40
N VAL A 250 -8.04 19.44 6.92
CA VAL A 250 -6.84 19.56 6.08
C VAL A 250 -6.69 18.35 5.16
N LEU A 251 -6.78 17.12 5.70
CA LEU A 251 -6.71 15.89 4.91
C LEU A 251 -7.81 15.84 3.82
N SER A 252 -9.02 16.26 4.16
CA SER A 252 -10.13 16.37 3.20
C SER A 252 -9.86 17.42 2.12
N ALA A 253 -9.29 18.57 2.49
CA ALA A 253 -8.95 19.61 1.53
C ALA A 253 -7.86 19.14 0.55
N LEU A 254 -6.87 18.39 1.02
CA LEU A 254 -5.85 17.76 0.17
C LEU A 254 -6.50 16.80 -0.85
N ASP A 255 -7.38 15.90 -0.40
CA ASP A 255 -8.08 14.96 -1.27
C ASP A 255 -9.03 15.64 -2.26
N ILE A 256 -9.57 16.81 -1.94
CA ILE A 256 -10.42 17.60 -2.85
C ILE A 256 -9.57 18.36 -3.87
N SER A 257 -8.52 19.05 -3.43
CA SER A 257 -7.69 19.90 -4.29
C SER A 257 -6.83 19.09 -5.26
N ARG A 258 -6.24 18.00 -4.76
CA ARG A 258 -5.34 17.09 -5.51
C ARG A 258 -4.24 17.80 -6.29
N GLU A 259 -3.72 18.87 -5.73
CA GLU A 259 -2.52 19.51 -6.25
C GLU A 259 -1.33 18.54 -6.22
N SER A 260 -0.42 18.68 -7.17
CA SER A 260 0.74 17.77 -7.27
C SER A 260 1.49 17.64 -5.95
N GLY A 261 1.73 16.42 -5.50
CA GLY A 261 2.37 16.09 -4.22
C GLY A 261 1.40 16.02 -3.03
N TRP A 262 0.09 16.07 -3.26
CA TRP A 262 -0.89 16.04 -2.18
C TRP A 262 -0.85 14.74 -1.35
N LEU A 263 -0.56 13.59 -1.99
CA LEU A 263 -0.40 12.32 -1.28
C LEU A 263 0.85 12.31 -0.39
N SER A 264 1.92 12.97 -0.81
CA SER A 264 3.11 13.13 0.03
C SER A 264 2.80 13.91 1.31
N VAL A 265 2.02 15.00 1.21
CA VAL A 265 1.61 15.79 2.37
C VAL A 265 0.61 15.02 3.24
N ASP A 266 -0.37 14.34 2.63
CA ASP A 266 -1.33 13.49 3.35
C ASP A 266 -0.61 12.41 4.16
N SER A 267 0.35 11.68 3.54
CA SER A 267 1.17 10.67 4.21
C SER A 267 1.97 11.25 5.38
N LEU A 268 2.61 12.40 5.21
CA LEU A 268 3.37 13.03 6.29
C LEU A 268 2.50 13.40 7.49
N ILE A 269 1.29 13.92 7.26
CA ILE A 269 0.35 14.24 8.34
C ILE A 269 -0.12 12.95 9.04
N ARG A 270 -0.35 11.89 8.29
CA ARG A 270 -0.76 10.59 8.85
C ARG A 270 0.36 9.91 9.62
N ASP A 271 1.61 10.16 9.26
CA ASP A 271 2.79 9.64 9.98
C ASP A 271 2.89 10.15 11.43
N PHE A 272 2.25 11.26 11.77
CA PHE A 272 2.33 11.81 13.11
C PHE A 272 1.76 10.84 14.16
N GLY A 273 2.52 10.61 15.22
CA GLY A 273 2.02 9.96 16.43
C GLY A 273 1.01 10.85 17.17
N GLU A 274 0.34 10.32 18.17
CA GLU A 274 -0.77 10.99 18.90
C GLU A 274 -0.38 12.37 19.42
N GLU A 275 0.77 12.52 20.07
CA GLU A 275 1.23 13.80 20.60
C GLU A 275 1.46 14.83 19.48
N ALA A 276 2.11 14.41 18.39
CA ALA A 276 2.36 15.28 17.25
C ALA A 276 1.06 15.70 16.55
N ARG A 277 0.08 14.80 16.41
CA ARG A 277 -1.26 15.10 15.89
C ARG A 277 -1.97 16.16 16.73
N ASN A 278 -1.91 16.02 18.06
CA ASN A 278 -2.52 16.97 18.98
C ASN A 278 -1.83 18.34 18.92
N ASN A 279 -0.52 18.39 18.82
CA ASN A 279 0.23 19.64 18.69
C ASN A 279 -0.04 20.30 17.33
N PHE A 280 -0.03 19.55 16.24
CA PHE A 280 -0.38 20.06 14.91
C PHE A 280 -1.79 20.67 14.90
N ALA A 281 -2.77 19.99 15.49
CA ALA A 281 -4.13 20.49 15.61
C ALA A 281 -4.22 21.82 16.40
N LYS A 282 -3.41 21.99 17.46
CA LYS A 282 -3.35 23.25 18.21
C LYS A 282 -2.84 24.39 17.33
N TYR A 283 -1.75 24.17 16.58
CA TYR A 283 -1.20 25.19 15.68
C TYR A 283 -2.20 25.57 14.59
N LEU A 284 -2.86 24.61 13.95
CA LEU A 284 -3.91 24.86 12.96
C LEU A 284 -5.05 25.69 13.55
N THR A 285 -5.51 25.35 14.77
CA THR A 285 -6.58 26.09 15.44
C THR A 285 -6.18 27.53 15.77
N GLU A 286 -4.92 27.77 16.16
CA GLU A 286 -4.43 29.12 16.43
C GLU A 286 -4.27 29.95 15.13
N LEU A 287 -3.89 29.33 14.02
CA LEU A 287 -3.89 29.98 12.71
C LEU A 287 -5.30 30.41 12.34
N ASP A 288 -6.26 29.49 12.41
CA ASP A 288 -7.67 29.75 12.05
C ASP A 288 -8.26 30.91 12.84
N LYS A 289 -8.11 30.94 14.17
CA LYS A 289 -8.59 32.03 15.03
C LYS A 289 -8.01 33.40 14.72
N THR A 290 -6.87 33.45 14.10
CA THR A 290 -6.10 34.69 13.92
C THR A 290 -5.86 35.06 12.47
N ILE A 291 -6.43 34.30 11.52
CA ILE A 291 -6.21 34.48 10.07
C ILE A 291 -6.68 35.86 9.60
N GLU A 292 -7.79 36.38 10.11
CA GLU A 292 -8.30 37.70 9.76
C GLU A 292 -7.33 38.84 10.14
N LYS A 293 -6.64 38.69 11.28
CA LYS A 293 -5.69 39.70 11.78
C LYS A 293 -4.31 39.57 11.12
N HIS A 294 -3.95 38.35 10.72
CA HIS A 294 -2.62 37.99 10.21
C HIS A 294 -2.75 37.03 9.02
N PRO A 295 -3.21 37.49 7.86
CA PRO A 295 -3.52 36.62 6.72
C PRO A 295 -2.28 35.98 6.06
N ALA A 296 -1.09 36.49 6.35
CA ALA A 296 0.17 35.98 5.81
C ALA A 296 1.07 35.43 6.93
N ARG A 297 0.63 34.34 7.55
CA ARG A 297 1.44 33.63 8.56
C ARG A 297 1.64 32.21 8.11
N TYR A 298 2.78 31.69 8.49
CA TYR A 298 3.12 30.28 8.34
C TYR A 298 3.81 29.75 9.58
N PHE A 299 3.76 28.47 9.79
CA PHE A 299 4.61 27.76 10.74
C PHE A 299 5.19 26.52 10.09
N THR A 300 6.29 26.05 10.64
CA THR A 300 6.89 24.77 10.27
C THR A 300 6.56 23.75 11.34
N PHE A 301 6.17 22.55 10.90
CA PHE A 301 5.87 21.44 11.79
C PHE A 301 6.52 20.17 11.25
N GLY A 302 7.00 19.30 12.15
CA GLY A 302 7.68 18.08 11.78
C GLY A 302 9.15 18.07 12.17
N GLY A 303 9.85 16.98 11.83
CA GLY A 303 11.29 16.84 12.09
C GLY A 303 12.16 17.61 11.10
N GLU A 304 13.47 17.72 11.41
CA GLU A 304 14.45 18.41 10.55
C GLU A 304 14.51 17.83 9.12
N ALA A 305 14.22 16.52 8.97
CA ALA A 305 14.29 15.85 7.67
C ALA A 305 13.11 16.17 6.73
N ASN A 306 11.89 16.36 7.29
CA ASN A 306 10.67 16.57 6.51
C ASN A 306 9.76 17.61 7.18
N PRO A 307 10.11 18.90 7.12
CA PRO A 307 9.25 19.95 7.68
C PRO A 307 8.01 20.16 6.80
N ILE A 308 6.85 20.30 7.42
CA ILE A 308 5.63 20.78 6.78
C ILE A 308 5.53 22.28 6.99
N PHE A 309 5.31 23.02 5.92
CA PHE A 309 4.99 24.45 5.95
C PHE A 309 3.47 24.61 5.85
N VAL A 310 2.88 25.31 6.80
CA VAL A 310 1.45 25.58 6.87
C VAL A 310 1.18 27.08 6.88
#